data_39f673b5c01848e4ccd06f72f10c416d
#
_entry.id   39f673b5c01848e4ccd06f72f10c416d
#
_cell.length_a   1.000
_cell.length_b   1.000
_cell.length_c   1.000
_cell.angle_alpha   90.00
_cell.angle_beta   90.00
_cell.angle_gamma   90.00
#
_symmetry.space_group_name_H-M   'P 1'
#
loop_
_entity.id
_entity.type
_entity.pdbx_description
1 polymer ?
#
loop_
_entity_poly.entity_id
_entity_poly.type
_entity_poly.pdbx_seq_one_letter_code
_entity_poly.pdbx_strand_id
1 'polypeptide(L)'
;MKSTSILFSGLLLAAASPLACSSSDSAGDVDAGPPISLGDGGFVDAPEQDGNKPQVDGGFPGPDGSVLRADRFATKVVSFTPGDCAGFGLTAMPGVVLGPPVGGGDSNGSLDVVSLGFEGEIVLSVEPNAIVDGPGVDLLVFENAFLTSGIPNAELGEVSVSDDGTTWKTFPCTPGPGPTYGSCAGWHPVYSAPGNGISPVDPAKAGGDSFDLKDVGLARARFVRIRDRGTVACPASPGMKPTTVGFDLDAIAVVNAQTP
;
A
#
# COMPACT_ATOMS: atom_id res chain seq x y z
N MET A 1 21.05 -48.13 44.75
CA MET A 1 20.35 -48.44 46.01
C MET A 1 18.96 -47.75 45.95
N LYS A 2 17.94 -48.67 46.02
CA LYS A 2 16.55 -48.47 46.51
C LYS A 2 15.79 -47.20 46.08
N SER A 3 14.90 -47.23 45.10
CA SER A 3 13.50 -47.74 45.16
C SER A 3 12.64 -47.10 46.27
N THR A 4 11.57 -46.39 45.87
CA THR A 4 10.23 -46.67 46.38
C THR A 4 9.18 -45.83 45.57
N SER A 5 8.26 -46.56 44.93
CA SER A 5 6.98 -46.08 44.34
C SER A 5 5.94 -45.87 45.43
N ILE A 6 5.01 -44.93 45.25
CA ILE A 6 3.66 -45.04 45.87
C ILE A 6 2.65 -44.51 44.84
N LEU A 7 1.74 -45.41 44.46
CA LEU A 7 0.47 -45.17 43.80
C LEU A 7 -0.56 -44.65 44.84
N PHE A 8 -1.45 -43.76 44.46
CA PHE A 8 -2.84 -43.73 44.97
C PHE A 8 -3.84 -43.28 43.91
N SER A 9 -4.76 -44.20 43.68
CA SER A 9 -5.98 -44.02 42.88
C SER A 9 -7.01 -43.17 43.63
N GLY A 10 -7.81 -42.45 42.87
CA GLY A 10 -9.02 -41.77 43.38
C GLY A 10 -9.94 -41.40 42.22
N LEU A 11 -10.83 -42.33 41.91
CA LEU A 11 -11.94 -42.20 40.92
C LEU A 11 -13.11 -41.50 41.62
N LEU A 12 -13.64 -40.42 41.01
CA LEU A 12 -15.01 -39.97 41.28
C LEU A 12 -15.66 -39.51 39.99
N LEU A 13 -16.64 -40.28 39.54
CA LEU A 13 -17.61 -39.90 38.53
C LEU A 13 -18.63 -38.94 39.18
N ALA A 14 -18.98 -37.86 38.50
CA ALA A 14 -20.26 -37.15 38.66
C ALA A 14 -20.78 -36.78 37.29
N ALA A 15 -21.87 -37.42 36.91
CA ALA A 15 -22.67 -37.12 35.74
C ALA A 15 -23.58 -35.91 36.04
N ALA A 16 -23.69 -34.98 35.12
CA ALA A 16 -24.79 -34.04 35.09
C ALA A 16 -25.15 -33.72 33.63
N SER A 17 -26.40 -33.88 33.35
CA SER A 17 -27.09 -33.85 32.05
C SER A 17 -27.15 -32.45 31.41
N PRO A 18 -27.47 -32.38 30.10
CA PRO A 18 -27.38 -31.15 29.33
C PRO A 18 -28.62 -30.26 29.49
N LEU A 19 -28.42 -28.98 29.67
CA LEU A 19 -29.44 -27.98 29.33
C LEU A 19 -29.16 -27.46 27.94
N ALA A 20 -30.04 -27.79 27.02
CA ALA A 20 -30.15 -27.16 25.72
C ALA A 20 -30.68 -25.72 25.91
N CYS A 21 -29.89 -24.73 25.55
CA CYS A 21 -30.38 -23.41 25.19
C CYS A 21 -30.04 -23.18 23.71
N SER A 22 -31.08 -23.26 22.90
CA SER A 22 -31.04 -22.78 21.53
C SER A 22 -31.08 -21.26 21.54
N SER A 23 -30.02 -20.60 21.15
CA SER A 23 -30.04 -19.23 20.64
C SER A 23 -29.37 -19.24 19.28
N SER A 24 -30.24 -19.13 18.26
CA SER A 24 -29.87 -18.82 16.91
C SER A 24 -29.45 -17.35 16.85
N ASP A 25 -28.17 -17.08 16.95
CA ASP A 25 -27.58 -15.86 16.45
C ASP A 25 -26.70 -16.21 15.26
N SER A 26 -27.24 -15.90 14.09
CA SER A 26 -26.52 -15.88 12.84
C SER A 26 -25.39 -14.85 12.95
N ALA A 27 -24.17 -15.31 13.25
CA ALA A 27 -22.98 -14.58 12.91
C ALA A 27 -22.98 -14.46 11.39
N GLY A 28 -23.25 -13.26 10.87
CA GLY A 28 -23.08 -12.99 9.47
C GLY A 28 -21.61 -13.19 9.16
N ASP A 29 -21.32 -14.18 8.30
CA ASP A 29 -20.11 -14.25 7.54
C ASP A 29 -19.95 -12.91 6.83
N VAL A 30 -19.00 -12.11 7.25
CA VAL A 30 -18.47 -11.04 6.41
C VAL A 30 -17.58 -11.75 5.41
N ASP A 31 -18.23 -12.25 4.38
CA ASP A 31 -17.64 -12.76 3.15
C ASP A 31 -16.58 -11.74 2.71
N ALA A 32 -15.34 -12.18 2.58
CA ALA A 32 -14.32 -11.43 1.88
C ALA A 32 -14.89 -11.23 0.46
N GLY A 33 -15.41 -10.03 0.21
CA GLY A 33 -16.09 -9.71 -1.03
C GLY A 33 -15.21 -10.10 -2.21
N PRO A 34 -15.79 -10.46 -3.36
CA PRO A 34 -15.03 -10.82 -4.54
C PRO A 34 -14.05 -9.69 -4.88
N PRO A 35 -12.89 -10.00 -5.48
CA PRO A 35 -11.94 -8.97 -5.90
C PRO A 35 -12.71 -7.90 -6.68
N ILE A 36 -12.51 -6.62 -6.30
CA ILE A 36 -13.16 -5.51 -6.99
C ILE A 36 -12.55 -5.47 -8.39
N SER A 37 -13.14 -6.20 -9.31
CA SER A 37 -12.88 -6.07 -10.72
C SER A 37 -13.55 -4.76 -11.15
N LEU A 38 -12.78 -3.72 -11.35
CA LEU A 38 -13.23 -2.54 -12.04
C LEU A 38 -13.45 -2.97 -13.49
N GLY A 39 -14.71 -3.13 -13.89
CA GLY A 39 -15.14 -3.75 -15.12
C GLY A 39 -14.51 -3.20 -16.39
N ASP A 40 -14.64 -3.99 -17.45
CA ASP A 40 -14.11 -3.80 -18.80
C ASP A 40 -14.02 -2.36 -19.29
N GLY A 41 -12.78 -1.86 -19.52
CA GLY A 41 -12.46 -0.90 -20.57
C GLY A 41 -13.03 0.53 -20.47
N GLY A 42 -13.70 0.91 -19.41
CA GLY A 42 -14.08 2.29 -19.15
C GLY A 42 -12.90 3.04 -18.54
N PHE A 43 -12.41 4.12 -19.20
CA PHE A 43 -11.69 5.16 -18.48
C PHE A 43 -12.62 5.62 -17.35
N VAL A 44 -12.28 5.29 -16.11
CA VAL A 44 -12.87 6.00 -15.00
C VAL A 44 -12.16 7.34 -15.02
N ASP A 45 -12.83 8.37 -15.59
CA ASP A 45 -12.43 9.75 -15.31
C ASP A 45 -12.25 9.82 -13.80
N ALA A 46 -11.14 10.38 -13.35
CA ALA A 46 -10.88 10.53 -11.92
C ALA A 46 -12.17 11.09 -11.29
N PRO A 47 -12.78 10.40 -10.32
CA PRO A 47 -14.05 10.86 -9.78
C PRO A 47 -13.87 12.29 -9.27
N GLU A 48 -14.89 13.12 -9.43
CA GLU A 48 -14.94 14.43 -8.79
C GLU A 48 -14.56 14.25 -7.34
N GLN A 49 -13.47 14.91 -6.95
CA GLN A 49 -12.75 14.62 -5.73
C GLN A 49 -13.58 14.88 -4.49
N ASP A 50 -13.48 14.02 -3.54
CA ASP A 50 -13.75 14.27 -2.13
C ASP A 50 -12.61 15.07 -1.47
N GLY A 51 -12.28 16.20 -2.03
CA GLY A 51 -11.63 17.32 -1.35
C GLY A 51 -10.15 17.25 -0.97
N ASN A 52 -9.43 16.13 -1.09
CA ASN A 52 -8.09 16.04 -0.52
C ASN A 52 -6.93 16.36 -1.47
N LYS A 53 -7.11 16.23 -2.78
CA LYS A 53 -6.06 16.52 -3.78
C LYS A 53 -6.51 17.63 -4.74
N PRO A 54 -6.15 18.91 -4.46
CA PRO A 54 -6.59 20.03 -5.27
C PRO A 54 -6.10 19.91 -6.72
N GLN A 55 -7.01 20.03 -7.68
CA GLN A 55 -6.70 20.04 -9.10
C GLN A 55 -6.79 21.44 -9.67
N VAL A 56 -6.04 21.68 -10.73
CA VAL A 56 -6.13 22.82 -11.64
C VAL A 56 -6.27 22.31 -13.07
N ASP A 57 -6.67 23.17 -14.00
CA ASP A 57 -6.78 22.79 -15.41
C ASP A 57 -5.47 22.16 -15.92
N GLY A 58 -5.54 20.90 -16.36
CA GLY A 58 -4.40 20.14 -16.88
C GLY A 58 -3.60 19.33 -15.86
N GLY A 59 -3.94 19.36 -14.55
CA GLY A 59 -3.23 18.57 -13.56
C GLY A 59 -3.34 19.09 -12.13
N PHE A 60 -2.21 19.09 -11.44
CA PHE A 60 -2.10 19.47 -10.02
C PHE A 60 -1.21 20.71 -9.85
N PRO A 61 -1.43 21.54 -8.80
CA PRO A 61 -0.56 22.68 -8.52
C PRO A 61 0.86 22.21 -8.21
N GLY A 62 1.83 22.74 -8.93
CA GLY A 62 3.24 22.57 -8.63
C GLY A 62 3.75 23.60 -7.60
N PRO A 63 4.92 23.36 -6.99
CA PRO A 63 5.46 24.18 -5.90
C PRO A 63 5.86 25.61 -6.31
N ASP A 64 6.14 25.84 -7.57
CA ASP A 64 6.60 27.09 -8.16
C ASP A 64 5.48 27.82 -8.95
N GLY A 65 4.22 27.41 -8.76
CA GLY A 65 3.07 27.90 -9.53
C GLY A 65 2.93 27.26 -10.91
N SER A 66 3.76 26.28 -11.24
CA SER A 66 3.58 25.44 -12.43
C SER A 66 2.41 24.48 -12.26
N VAL A 67 2.03 23.82 -13.34
CA VAL A 67 1.06 22.71 -13.30
C VAL A 67 1.80 21.42 -13.51
N LEU A 68 1.69 20.52 -12.54
CA LEU A 68 2.14 19.13 -12.69
C LEU A 68 1.07 18.36 -13.45
N ARG A 69 1.43 17.80 -14.58
CA ARG A 69 0.50 17.00 -15.40
C ARG A 69 -0.05 15.83 -14.57
N ALA A 70 -1.34 15.53 -14.72
CA ALA A 70 -1.99 14.46 -14.00
C ALA A 70 -1.34 13.08 -14.27
N ASP A 71 -0.84 12.87 -15.48
CA ASP A 71 -0.15 11.64 -15.90
C ASP A 71 1.32 11.50 -15.38
N ARG A 72 1.75 12.41 -14.51
CA ARG A 72 2.96 12.22 -13.68
C ARG A 72 2.67 11.37 -12.43
N PHE A 73 1.44 10.97 -12.24
CA PHE A 73 0.95 10.16 -11.13
C PHE A 73 0.14 8.98 -11.66
N ALA A 74 -0.35 8.11 -10.77
CA ALA A 74 -1.32 7.11 -11.17
C ALA A 74 -2.58 7.79 -11.73
N THR A 75 -2.99 7.37 -12.92
CA THR A 75 -4.19 7.85 -13.60
C THR A 75 -5.35 6.87 -13.47
N LYS A 76 -5.05 5.61 -13.12
CA LYS A 76 -6.03 4.54 -13.02
C LYS A 76 -5.57 3.45 -12.05
N VAL A 77 -6.49 2.93 -11.26
CA VAL A 77 -6.37 1.63 -10.59
C VAL A 77 -6.82 0.54 -11.56
N VAL A 78 -5.89 -0.32 -11.98
CA VAL A 78 -6.16 -1.41 -12.93
C VAL A 78 -6.80 -2.60 -12.21
N SER A 79 -6.24 -2.93 -11.03
CA SER A 79 -6.79 -3.96 -10.15
C SER A 79 -6.39 -3.66 -8.70
N PHE A 80 -7.24 -4.09 -7.78
CA PHE A 80 -6.94 -4.08 -6.36
C PHE A 80 -7.48 -5.35 -5.73
N THR A 81 -6.60 -6.10 -5.07
CA THR A 81 -6.94 -7.29 -4.30
C THR A 81 -6.56 -7.01 -2.85
N PRO A 82 -7.51 -6.59 -2.01
CA PRO A 82 -7.24 -6.34 -0.61
C PRO A 82 -6.80 -7.63 0.10
N GLY A 83 -5.79 -7.52 0.92
CA GLY A 83 -5.33 -8.59 1.78
C GLY A 83 -6.09 -8.65 3.11
N ASP A 84 -5.68 -9.55 3.99
CA ASP A 84 -6.28 -9.67 5.32
C ASP A 84 -6.08 -8.37 6.13
N CYS A 85 -7.12 -7.94 6.85
CA CYS A 85 -7.13 -6.70 7.61
C CYS A 85 -6.96 -5.41 6.78
N ALA A 86 -7.15 -5.43 5.48
CA ALA A 86 -7.38 -4.24 4.69
C ALA A 86 -8.69 -3.57 5.13
N GLY A 87 -8.77 -2.24 5.05
CA GLY A 87 -10.01 -1.54 5.43
C GLY A 87 -9.89 -0.03 5.42
N PHE A 88 -8.77 0.49 5.89
CA PHE A 88 -8.53 1.93 5.91
C PHE A 88 -8.40 2.48 4.47
N GLY A 89 -9.08 3.59 4.21
CA GLY A 89 -9.04 4.26 2.89
C GLY A 89 -9.87 3.61 1.78
N LEU A 90 -10.45 2.42 1.98
CA LEU A 90 -11.19 1.71 0.93
C LEU A 90 -12.38 2.51 0.38
N THR A 91 -13.05 3.30 1.20
CA THR A 91 -14.19 4.13 0.80
C THR A 91 -13.78 5.34 -0.05
N ALA A 92 -12.50 5.73 -0.01
CA ALA A 92 -11.94 6.82 -0.80
C ALA A 92 -11.27 6.32 -2.11
N MET A 93 -11.27 5.02 -2.34
CA MET A 93 -10.76 4.45 -3.59
C MET A 93 -11.69 4.76 -4.78
N PRO A 94 -11.13 4.98 -6.00
CA PRO A 94 -9.70 5.01 -6.33
C PRO A 94 -9.03 6.36 -6.05
N GLY A 95 -9.77 7.41 -5.70
CA GLY A 95 -9.30 8.81 -5.62
C GLY A 95 -8.08 8.98 -4.70
N VAL A 96 -8.06 8.28 -3.58
CA VAL A 96 -7.00 8.36 -2.56
C VAL A 96 -5.60 8.03 -3.08
N VAL A 97 -5.48 7.17 -4.09
CA VAL A 97 -4.19 6.77 -4.69
C VAL A 97 -3.89 7.44 -6.02
N LEU A 98 -4.81 8.26 -6.54
CA LEU A 98 -4.64 8.99 -7.79
C LEU A 98 -4.16 10.42 -7.52
N GLY A 99 -3.16 10.90 -8.27
CA GLY A 99 -2.58 12.23 -8.08
C GLY A 99 -1.36 12.26 -7.16
N PRO A 100 -0.95 13.48 -6.71
CA PRO A 100 0.26 13.67 -5.90
C PRO A 100 0.07 13.15 -4.47
N PRO A 101 1.19 12.86 -3.75
CA PRO A 101 1.13 12.44 -2.36
C PRO A 101 0.67 13.55 -1.41
N VAL A 102 0.17 13.14 -0.25
CA VAL A 102 -0.17 14.00 0.88
C VAL A 102 0.68 13.61 2.08
N GLY A 103 1.99 13.88 2.01
CA GLY A 103 2.95 13.45 3.02
C GLY A 103 2.79 14.15 4.37
N GLY A 104 3.10 13.42 5.44
CA GLY A 104 3.12 13.91 6.82
C GLY A 104 4.52 14.20 7.37
N GLY A 105 5.58 13.94 6.60
CA GLY A 105 6.98 14.13 7.03
C GLY A 105 7.43 13.11 8.07
N ASP A 106 8.49 13.46 8.83
CA ASP A 106 9.12 12.53 9.76
C ASP A 106 8.25 12.13 10.95
N SER A 107 7.35 12.99 11.38
CA SER A 107 6.71 12.86 12.69
C SER A 107 5.33 12.24 12.65
N ASN A 108 4.68 12.27 11.50
CA ASN A 108 3.31 11.78 11.34
C ASN A 108 3.17 11.10 9.99
N GLY A 109 2.49 9.97 9.99
CA GLY A 109 1.98 9.40 8.76
C GLY A 109 0.83 10.23 8.19
N SER A 110 0.52 10.04 6.92
CA SER A 110 -0.65 10.59 6.25
C SER A 110 -1.90 9.76 6.57
N LEU A 111 -3.07 10.39 6.53
CA LEU A 111 -4.35 9.69 6.50
C LEU A 111 -4.93 9.57 5.08
N ASP A 112 -4.26 10.15 4.08
CA ASP A 112 -4.66 10.07 2.67
C ASP A 112 -4.00 8.86 2.00
N VAL A 113 -4.34 7.67 2.50
CA VAL A 113 -3.75 6.40 2.08
C VAL A 113 -4.82 5.31 1.99
N VAL A 114 -4.50 4.23 1.28
CA VAL A 114 -5.25 2.97 1.33
C VAL A 114 -4.37 1.87 1.90
N SER A 115 -4.83 1.21 2.95
CA SER A 115 -4.19 -0.01 3.47
C SER A 115 -4.43 -1.18 2.53
N LEU A 116 -3.36 -1.76 2.01
CA LEU A 116 -3.46 -2.93 1.12
C LEU A 116 -3.90 -4.19 1.87
N GLY A 117 -3.66 -4.27 3.17
CA GLY A 117 -3.86 -5.49 3.95
C GLY A 117 -2.71 -6.49 3.80
N PHE A 118 -2.62 -7.44 4.72
CA PHE A 118 -1.58 -8.47 4.70
C PHE A 118 -1.65 -9.29 3.40
N GLU A 119 -0.56 -9.30 2.64
CA GLU A 119 -0.44 -9.89 1.30
C GLU A 119 -1.35 -9.23 0.22
N GLY A 120 -1.91 -8.05 0.47
CA GLY A 120 -2.69 -7.32 -0.51
C GLY A 120 -1.87 -6.82 -1.70
N GLU A 121 -2.53 -6.60 -2.82
CA GLU A 121 -1.89 -6.19 -4.08
C GLU A 121 -2.72 -5.13 -4.80
N ILE A 122 -2.05 -4.13 -5.35
CA ILE A 122 -2.64 -3.12 -6.24
C ILE A 122 -1.83 -2.98 -7.52
N VAL A 123 -2.52 -2.79 -8.64
CA VAL A 123 -1.92 -2.45 -9.94
C VAL A 123 -2.44 -1.09 -10.39
N LEU A 124 -1.50 -0.18 -10.63
CA LEU A 124 -1.75 1.18 -11.09
C LEU A 124 -1.28 1.36 -12.53
N SER A 125 -1.94 2.24 -13.28
CA SER A 125 -1.48 2.70 -14.59
C SER A 125 -1.16 4.19 -14.57
N VAL A 126 -0.15 4.59 -15.36
CA VAL A 126 0.21 5.99 -15.62
C VAL A 126 -0.16 6.42 -17.05
N GLU A 127 -0.85 5.56 -17.80
CA GLU A 127 -1.27 5.88 -19.18
C GLU A 127 -2.14 7.17 -19.22
N PRO A 128 -2.02 7.98 -20.29
CA PRO A 128 -1.32 7.76 -21.55
C PRO A 128 0.20 7.97 -21.50
N ASN A 129 0.75 8.39 -20.36
CA ASN A 129 2.20 8.56 -20.19
C ASN A 129 2.92 7.21 -19.98
N ALA A 130 4.23 7.26 -19.81
CA ALA A 130 5.05 6.15 -19.39
C ALA A 130 6.21 6.65 -18.53
N ILE A 131 6.63 5.82 -17.58
CA ILE A 131 7.90 5.92 -16.89
C ILE A 131 8.97 5.48 -17.89
N VAL A 132 10.04 6.24 -18.07
CA VAL A 132 11.14 5.89 -18.97
C VAL A 132 12.45 5.81 -18.18
N ASP A 133 13.34 4.91 -18.60
CA ASP A 133 14.71 4.80 -18.09
C ASP A 133 15.47 6.08 -18.46
N GLY A 134 15.60 6.98 -17.51
CA GLY A 134 16.30 8.24 -17.59
C GLY A 134 17.54 8.28 -16.69
N PRO A 135 18.17 9.42 -16.52
CA PRO A 135 19.27 9.55 -15.56
C PRO A 135 18.80 9.44 -14.12
N GLY A 136 19.15 8.35 -13.42
CA GLY A 136 18.85 8.13 -12.00
C GLY A 136 17.43 7.66 -11.74
N VAL A 137 16.79 8.19 -10.72
CA VAL A 137 15.44 7.75 -10.28
C VAL A 137 14.38 8.05 -11.33
N ASP A 138 13.55 7.04 -11.66
CA ASP A 138 12.47 7.15 -12.64
C ASP A 138 11.08 7.17 -12.01
N LEU A 139 10.91 6.51 -10.87
CA LEU A 139 9.67 6.32 -10.16
C LEU A 139 9.86 6.55 -8.67
N LEU A 140 8.92 7.25 -8.04
CA LEU A 140 8.75 7.31 -6.59
C LEU A 140 7.47 6.58 -6.19
N VAL A 141 7.54 5.86 -5.08
CA VAL A 141 6.39 5.25 -4.41
C VAL A 141 6.28 5.86 -3.02
N PHE A 142 5.10 6.35 -2.68
CA PHE A 142 4.81 7.02 -1.43
C PHE A 142 3.90 6.15 -0.57
N GLU A 143 4.34 5.94 0.61
CA GLU A 143 3.68 5.19 1.67
C GLU A 143 3.53 6.13 2.88
N ASN A 144 3.03 5.63 3.97
CA ASN A 144 2.73 6.38 5.19
C ASN A 144 3.88 6.34 6.22
N ALA A 145 5.11 6.04 5.81
CA ALA A 145 6.25 5.89 6.71
C ALA A 145 6.52 7.15 7.54
N PHE A 146 6.79 6.96 8.82
CA PHE A 146 7.22 8.01 9.74
C PHE A 146 8.26 7.47 10.72
N LEU A 147 8.91 8.36 11.47
CA LEU A 147 9.98 7.99 12.39
C LEU A 147 9.49 7.94 13.84
N THR A 148 9.69 6.82 14.51
CA THR A 148 9.56 6.72 15.97
C THR A 148 10.95 6.67 16.59
N SER A 149 11.33 7.74 17.29
CA SER A 149 12.68 7.88 17.87
C SER A 149 13.81 7.70 16.85
N GLY A 150 13.59 8.17 15.61
CA GLY A 150 14.57 8.08 14.52
C GLY A 150 14.61 6.71 13.82
N ILE A 151 13.70 5.79 14.16
CA ILE A 151 13.58 4.48 13.53
C ILE A 151 12.33 4.49 12.64
N PRO A 152 12.40 4.09 11.35
CA PRO A 152 11.23 4.01 10.48
C PRO A 152 10.19 3.03 11.01
N ASN A 153 8.93 3.47 11.09
CA ASN A 153 7.79 2.56 11.06
C ASN A 153 7.60 2.15 9.60
N ALA A 154 8.08 0.97 9.28
CA ALA A 154 8.13 0.50 7.91
C ALA A 154 7.06 -0.58 7.69
N GLU A 155 6.19 -0.37 6.72
CA GLU A 155 5.26 -1.35 6.17
C GLU A 155 5.65 -1.61 4.72
N LEU A 156 6.33 -2.74 4.49
CA LEU A 156 7.09 -2.94 3.26
C LEU A 156 6.23 -3.40 2.09
N GLY A 157 6.44 -2.77 0.93
CA GLY A 157 5.85 -3.13 -0.36
C GLY A 157 6.90 -3.61 -1.36
N GLU A 158 6.62 -4.72 -2.05
CA GLU A 158 7.37 -5.16 -3.22
C GLU A 158 6.83 -4.45 -4.46
N VAL A 159 7.72 -3.74 -5.16
CA VAL A 159 7.36 -2.99 -6.36
C VAL A 159 7.76 -3.76 -7.60
N SER A 160 6.83 -3.86 -8.55
CA SER A 160 7.08 -4.40 -9.88
C SER A 160 6.58 -3.42 -10.93
N VAL A 161 7.23 -3.41 -12.08
CA VAL A 161 6.88 -2.55 -13.21
C VAL A 161 6.68 -3.35 -14.49
N SER A 162 5.83 -2.85 -15.39
CA SER A 162 5.52 -3.50 -16.66
C SER A 162 5.20 -2.46 -17.74
N ASP A 163 5.55 -2.74 -18.99
CA ASP A 163 5.14 -1.92 -20.14
C ASP A 163 3.82 -2.40 -20.76
N ASP A 164 3.46 -3.67 -20.59
CA ASP A 164 2.31 -4.31 -21.24
C ASP A 164 1.22 -4.77 -20.24
N GLY A 165 1.45 -4.61 -18.93
CA GLY A 165 0.56 -5.07 -17.87
C GLY A 165 0.55 -6.59 -17.65
N THR A 166 1.37 -7.34 -18.39
CA THR A 166 1.42 -8.81 -18.34
C THR A 166 2.80 -9.35 -18.00
N THR A 167 3.85 -8.74 -18.54
CA THR A 167 5.25 -9.10 -18.28
C THR A 167 5.81 -8.17 -17.23
N TRP A 168 6.10 -8.70 -16.05
CA TRP A 168 6.51 -7.92 -14.89
C TRP A 168 8.01 -8.04 -14.61
N LYS A 169 8.62 -6.93 -14.25
CA LYS A 169 9.96 -6.83 -13.67
C LYS A 169 9.85 -6.35 -12.24
N THR A 170 10.40 -7.12 -11.31
CA THR A 170 10.29 -6.87 -9.87
C THR A 170 11.61 -6.33 -9.32
N PHE A 171 11.54 -5.23 -8.59
CA PHE A 171 12.69 -4.71 -7.85
C PHE A 171 13.00 -5.63 -6.66
N PRO A 172 14.28 -5.90 -6.37
CA PRO A 172 14.65 -6.83 -5.31
C PRO A 172 14.30 -6.26 -3.93
N CYS A 173 13.15 -6.67 -3.40
CA CYS A 173 12.70 -6.34 -2.04
C CYS A 173 13.07 -7.48 -1.09
N THR A 174 13.83 -7.18 -0.06
CA THR A 174 14.23 -8.15 0.97
C THR A 174 13.68 -7.71 2.32
N PRO A 175 12.46 -8.09 2.67
CA PRO A 175 11.91 -7.81 3.99
C PRO A 175 12.78 -8.42 5.09
N GLY A 176 13.05 -7.65 6.13
CA GLY A 176 13.88 -8.10 7.24
C GLY A 176 14.04 -7.01 8.30
N PRO A 177 14.75 -7.28 9.39
CA PRO A 177 15.00 -6.24 10.38
C PRO A 177 15.78 -5.10 9.76
N GLY A 178 15.21 -3.88 9.86
CA GLY A 178 15.84 -2.66 9.37
C GLY A 178 17.30 -2.47 9.84
N PRO A 179 17.97 -1.40 9.42
CA PRO A 179 17.42 -0.20 8.76
C PRO A 179 17.49 -0.19 7.23
N THR A 180 17.95 -1.24 6.58
CA THR A 180 18.11 -1.27 5.13
C THR A 180 17.22 -2.37 4.53
N TYR A 181 16.12 -1.95 3.90
CA TYR A 181 15.13 -2.87 3.33
C TYR A 181 15.33 -3.12 1.82
N GLY A 182 16.53 -2.83 1.29
CA GLY A 182 16.82 -2.96 -0.13
C GLY A 182 15.94 -2.02 -0.96
N SER A 183 15.48 -2.51 -2.10
CA SER A 183 14.52 -1.78 -2.96
C SER A 183 13.07 -2.15 -2.62
N CYS A 184 12.72 -2.27 -1.31
CA CYS A 184 11.33 -2.26 -0.88
C CYS A 184 10.83 -0.82 -0.80
N ALA A 185 9.54 -0.60 -1.09
CA ALA A 185 8.86 0.63 -0.70
C ALA A 185 8.36 0.54 0.76
N GLY A 186 7.95 1.67 1.34
CA GLY A 186 7.28 1.74 2.64
C GLY A 186 8.20 1.94 3.83
N TRP A 187 9.32 2.66 3.69
CA TRP A 187 10.22 2.92 4.82
C TRP A 187 10.86 4.31 4.84
N HIS A 188 10.67 5.11 3.80
CA HIS A 188 11.10 6.50 3.81
C HIS A 188 9.91 7.46 3.98
N PRO A 189 9.99 8.42 4.94
CA PRO A 189 8.96 9.42 5.12
C PRO A 189 8.67 10.21 3.85
N VAL A 190 7.41 10.64 3.70
CA VAL A 190 6.94 11.43 2.57
C VAL A 190 6.89 12.89 2.96
N TYR A 191 7.68 13.72 2.29
CA TYR A 191 7.79 15.16 2.58
C TYR A 191 6.94 16.01 1.65
N SER A 192 6.63 15.54 0.43
CA SER A 192 5.79 16.29 -0.49
C SER A 192 4.32 16.23 -0.10
N ALA A 193 3.67 17.39 -0.04
CA ALA A 193 2.24 17.54 0.20
C ALA A 193 1.72 18.77 -0.53
N PRO A 194 0.41 18.85 -0.85
CA PRO A 194 -0.18 20.00 -1.52
C PRO A 194 0.14 21.31 -0.80
N GLY A 195 0.67 22.28 -1.54
CA GLY A 195 0.93 23.64 -1.04
C GLY A 195 2.15 23.82 -0.14
N ASN A 196 2.94 22.78 0.13
CA ASN A 196 4.14 22.91 0.99
C ASN A 196 5.43 23.29 0.25
N GLY A 197 5.34 23.49 -1.08
CA GLY A 197 6.48 23.92 -1.89
C GLY A 197 7.48 22.83 -2.27
N ILE A 198 7.20 21.56 -1.94
CA ILE A 198 8.03 20.41 -2.31
C ILE A 198 7.41 19.69 -3.49
N SER A 199 8.17 19.60 -4.59
CA SER A 199 7.72 18.89 -5.78
C SER A 199 7.66 17.38 -5.54
N PRO A 200 6.52 16.72 -5.79
CA PRO A 200 6.39 15.27 -5.66
C PRO A 200 7.18 14.46 -6.70
N VAL A 201 7.73 15.12 -7.71
CA VAL A 201 8.58 14.51 -8.74
C VAL A 201 10.06 14.88 -8.58
N ASP A 202 10.43 15.48 -7.46
CA ASP A 202 11.83 15.77 -7.10
C ASP A 202 12.35 14.66 -6.18
N PRO A 203 13.11 13.67 -6.68
CA PRO A 203 13.54 12.53 -5.88
C PRO A 203 14.49 12.89 -4.73
N ALA A 204 15.08 14.09 -4.78
CA ALA A 204 15.97 14.56 -3.71
C ALA A 204 15.22 15.16 -2.52
N LYS A 205 13.93 15.52 -2.69
CA LYS A 205 13.17 16.28 -1.68
C LYS A 205 11.82 15.69 -1.33
N ALA A 206 11.18 14.99 -2.26
CA ALA A 206 9.80 14.50 -2.08
C ALA A 206 9.67 13.50 -0.94
N GLY A 207 10.74 12.77 -0.62
CA GLY A 207 10.67 11.59 0.23
C GLY A 207 10.09 10.40 -0.54
N GLY A 208 9.60 9.40 0.19
CA GLY A 208 9.16 8.14 -0.39
C GLY A 208 10.32 7.27 -0.88
N ASP A 209 10.03 6.16 -1.51
CA ASP A 209 11.01 5.17 -1.96
C ASP A 209 11.27 5.29 -3.46
N SER A 210 12.54 5.23 -3.85
CA SER A 210 13.03 5.54 -5.19
C SER A 210 13.35 4.29 -5.99
N PHE A 211 13.00 4.29 -7.28
CA PHE A 211 13.20 3.17 -8.20
C PHE A 211 13.76 3.67 -9.54
N ASP A 212 14.78 2.97 -10.05
CA ASP A 212 15.43 3.20 -11.34
C ASP A 212 15.15 1.99 -12.25
N LEU A 213 14.50 2.19 -13.40
CA LEU A 213 14.13 1.12 -14.33
C LEU A 213 15.34 0.33 -14.84
N LYS A 214 16.51 0.96 -14.87
CA LYS A 214 17.78 0.32 -15.21
C LYS A 214 18.10 -0.86 -14.30
N ASP A 215 17.73 -0.80 -13.01
CA ASP A 215 18.02 -1.86 -12.03
C ASP A 215 17.28 -3.16 -12.35
N VAL A 216 16.20 -3.07 -13.10
CA VAL A 216 15.41 -4.23 -13.56
C VAL A 216 15.51 -4.45 -15.09
N GLY A 217 16.33 -3.64 -15.78
CA GLY A 217 16.61 -3.76 -17.22
C GLY A 217 15.37 -3.49 -18.08
N LEU A 218 14.57 -2.50 -17.72
CA LEU A 218 13.36 -2.10 -18.45
C LEU A 218 13.52 -0.66 -18.94
N ALA A 219 13.41 -0.43 -20.24
CA ALA A 219 13.53 0.90 -20.82
C ALA A 219 12.29 1.77 -20.62
N ARG A 220 11.12 1.17 -20.36
CA ARG A 220 9.85 1.86 -20.19
C ARG A 220 8.86 1.01 -19.40
N ALA A 221 8.01 1.67 -18.59
CA ALA A 221 6.89 1.05 -17.89
C ALA A 221 5.65 1.96 -17.92
N ARG A 222 4.47 1.37 -18.03
CA ARG A 222 3.17 2.07 -17.95
C ARG A 222 2.33 1.59 -16.76
N PHE A 223 2.74 0.48 -16.17
CA PHE A 223 2.04 -0.15 -15.05
C PHE A 223 3.00 -0.35 -13.89
N VAL A 224 2.50 -0.08 -12.68
CA VAL A 224 3.19 -0.30 -11.41
C VAL A 224 2.33 -1.22 -10.57
N ARG A 225 2.91 -2.30 -10.08
CA ARG A 225 2.27 -3.22 -9.14
C ARG A 225 2.98 -3.12 -7.80
N ILE A 226 2.20 -2.97 -6.74
CA ILE A 226 2.69 -2.96 -5.37
C ILE A 226 1.99 -4.09 -4.62
N ARG A 227 2.78 -4.94 -3.99
CA ARG A 227 2.30 -6.03 -3.16
C ARG A 227 2.84 -5.86 -1.75
N ASP A 228 1.95 -5.97 -0.77
CA ASP A 228 2.35 -5.97 0.63
C ASP A 228 3.34 -7.13 0.91
N ARG A 229 4.41 -6.79 1.62
CA ARG A 229 5.46 -7.72 2.08
C ARG A 229 5.72 -7.55 3.56
N GLY A 230 4.77 -6.93 4.26
CA GLY A 230 4.82 -6.77 5.70
C GLY A 230 4.98 -8.10 6.42
N THR A 231 5.64 -8.06 7.55
CA THR A 231 5.87 -9.24 8.41
C THR A 231 4.78 -9.40 9.47
N VAL A 232 3.89 -8.42 9.58
CA VAL A 232 2.80 -8.41 10.56
C VAL A 232 1.55 -8.97 9.92
N ALA A 233 1.27 -10.23 10.19
CA ALA A 233 0.03 -10.86 9.75
C ALA A 233 -1.19 -10.29 10.49
N CYS A 234 -2.35 -10.31 9.81
CA CYS A 234 -3.61 -10.00 10.45
C CYS A 234 -3.85 -10.91 11.67
N PRO A 235 -4.18 -10.35 12.85
CA PRO A 235 -4.42 -11.17 14.04
C PRO A 235 -5.57 -12.15 13.86
N ALA A 236 -5.35 -13.41 14.22
CA ALA A 236 -6.36 -14.47 14.16
C ALA A 236 -7.42 -14.39 15.29
N SER A 237 -7.39 -13.38 16.15
CA SER A 237 -8.26 -13.28 17.31
C SER A 237 -9.71 -12.99 16.95
N PRO A 238 -10.69 -13.65 17.58
CA PRO A 238 -12.09 -13.33 17.42
C PRO A 238 -12.40 -12.01 18.15
N GLY A 239 -12.20 -10.91 17.50
CA GLY A 239 -12.42 -9.55 18.00
C GLY A 239 -12.47 -8.58 16.84
N MET A 240 -12.45 -7.29 17.12
CA MET A 240 -12.34 -6.27 16.08
C MET A 240 -10.98 -6.42 15.41
N LYS A 241 -10.98 -6.83 14.14
CA LYS A 241 -9.76 -6.88 13.32
C LYS A 241 -9.29 -5.44 13.08
N PRO A 242 -7.99 -5.16 13.15
CA PRO A 242 -7.45 -3.88 12.67
C PRO A 242 -7.74 -3.74 11.18
N THR A 243 -7.86 -2.51 10.70
CA THR A 243 -8.12 -2.21 9.28
C THR A 243 -6.94 -1.52 8.61
N THR A 244 -5.79 -1.50 9.29
CA THR A 244 -4.57 -0.77 8.92
C THR A 244 -3.36 -1.68 8.98
N VAL A 245 -3.48 -2.89 8.44
CA VAL A 245 -2.37 -3.83 8.35
C VAL A 245 -1.79 -3.80 6.94
N GLY A 246 -0.48 -3.87 6.86
CA GLY A 246 0.25 -3.92 5.59
C GLY A 246 0.48 -2.55 4.97
N PHE A 247 1.04 -2.54 3.79
CA PHE A 247 1.46 -1.35 3.06
C PHE A 247 0.32 -0.32 2.89
N ASP A 248 0.56 0.91 3.33
CA ASP A 248 -0.39 2.03 3.27
C ASP A 248 -0.05 2.94 2.09
N LEU A 249 -0.63 2.67 0.92
CA LEU A 249 -0.33 3.42 -0.30
C LEU A 249 -0.97 4.81 -0.31
N ASP A 250 -0.15 5.86 -0.43
CA ASP A 250 -0.57 7.24 -0.73
C ASP A 250 -0.59 7.49 -2.25
N ALA A 251 0.56 7.38 -2.92
CA ALA A 251 0.66 7.71 -4.33
C ALA A 251 1.89 7.06 -4.99
N ILE A 252 1.96 7.20 -6.32
CA ILE A 252 3.19 7.04 -7.10
C ILE A 252 3.47 8.30 -7.90
N ALA A 253 4.75 8.60 -8.19
CA ALA A 253 5.11 9.71 -9.07
C ALA A 253 6.15 9.29 -10.12
N VAL A 254 5.91 9.72 -11.35
CA VAL A 254 6.79 9.52 -12.51
C VAL A 254 7.82 10.64 -12.54
N VAL A 255 9.08 10.33 -12.24
CA VAL A 255 10.20 11.29 -12.26
C VAL A 255 10.70 11.49 -13.69
N ASN A 256 11.06 10.41 -14.37
CA ASN A 256 11.43 10.44 -15.78
C ASN A 256 10.23 9.97 -16.63
N ALA A 257 9.52 10.92 -17.21
CA ALA A 257 8.30 10.68 -17.98
C ALA A 257 8.58 10.70 -19.47
N GLN A 258 7.81 9.90 -20.22
CA GLN A 258 7.83 10.02 -21.67
C GLN A 258 7.38 11.45 -22.04
N THR A 259 8.19 12.14 -22.87
CA THR A 259 7.75 13.42 -23.46
C THR A 259 6.64 13.15 -24.48
N PRO A 260 5.61 13.99 -24.51
CA PRO A 260 4.53 13.90 -25.49
C PRO A 260 5.03 13.96 -26.92
#